data_6ddb30fe480881f84fc5140f1e51541b
#
_entry.id   6ddb30fe480881f84fc5140f1e51541b
#
_cell.length_a   1.000
_cell.length_b   1.000
_cell.length_c   1.000
_cell.angle_alpha   90.00
_cell.angle_beta   90.00
_cell.angle_gamma   90.00
#
_symmetry.space_group_name_H-M   'P 1'
#
loop_
_entity.id
_entity.type
_entity.pdbx_description
1 polymer ?
#
loop_
_entity_poly.entity_id
_entity_poly.type
_entity_poly.pdbx_seq_one_letter_code
_entity_poly.pdbx_strand_id
1 'polypeptide(L)'
;MVLLCGTGIGMNMVANKFDGIRAVLANSEAEAYFSRRHENANAIVFGAGYGDGVCEIKLCRRKMTRMLITFLNTDFEGDRHIRRIKQIEDIEKDN
;
A
#
# COMPACT_ATOMS: atom_id res chain seq x y z
N MET A 1 -5.67 4.68 5.26
CA MET A 1 -4.55 4.77 6.23
C MET A 1 -3.26 5.04 5.49
N VAL A 2 -2.42 5.92 6.02
CA VAL A 2 -1.11 6.23 5.45
C VAL A 2 -0.04 5.90 6.48
N LEU A 3 0.96 5.12 6.10
CA LEU A 3 2.01 4.65 6.99
C LEU A 3 3.38 5.00 6.43
N LEU A 4 4.31 5.30 7.31
CA LEU A 4 5.68 5.68 6.95
C LEU A 4 6.68 4.95 7.84
N CYS A 5 7.78 4.50 7.23
CA CYS A 5 8.97 4.11 7.97
C CYS A 5 10.19 4.33 7.07
N GLY A 6 11.37 3.94 7.48
CA GLY A 6 12.59 4.20 6.71
C GLY A 6 12.54 3.65 5.29
N THR A 7 12.31 2.36 5.15
CA THR A 7 12.19 1.71 3.83
C THR A 7 10.75 1.52 3.38
N GLY A 8 9.80 1.57 4.31
CA GLY A 8 8.41 1.18 4.08
C GLY A 8 8.19 -0.32 4.16
N ILE A 9 9.23 -1.12 4.04
CA ILE A 9 9.14 -2.58 3.97
C ILE A 9 8.59 -3.16 5.27
N GLY A 10 9.19 -2.81 6.40
CA GLY A 10 8.78 -3.33 7.70
C GLY A 10 7.35 -2.95 8.06
N MET A 11 7.00 -1.68 7.86
CA MET A 11 5.65 -1.20 8.14
C MET A 11 4.62 -1.91 7.27
N ASN A 12 4.95 -2.15 5.99
CA ASN A 12 4.07 -2.87 5.08
C ASN A 12 3.84 -4.30 5.55
N MET A 13 4.89 -4.98 5.98
CA MET A 13 4.79 -6.35 6.48
C MET A 13 3.94 -6.43 7.75
N VAL A 14 4.17 -5.52 8.68
CA VAL A 14 3.41 -5.48 9.95
C VAL A 14 1.94 -5.16 9.69
N ALA A 15 1.67 -4.15 8.87
CA ALA A 15 0.29 -3.74 8.56
C ALA A 15 -0.52 -4.90 8.01
N ASN A 16 0.06 -5.68 7.11
CA ASN A 16 -0.65 -6.80 6.47
C ASN A 16 -0.82 -8.03 7.40
N LYS A 17 -0.30 -7.99 8.62
CA LYS A 17 -0.57 -9.01 9.62
C LYS A 17 -1.90 -8.81 10.34
N PHE A 18 -2.46 -7.62 10.26
CA PHE A 18 -3.74 -7.32 10.90
C PHE A 18 -4.89 -7.67 9.96
N ASP A 19 -5.89 -8.37 10.51
CA ASP A 19 -7.07 -8.75 9.74
C ASP A 19 -7.77 -7.52 9.17
N GLY A 20 -8.18 -7.61 7.92
CA GLY A 20 -8.87 -6.53 7.24
C GLY A 20 -7.96 -5.44 6.67
N ILE A 21 -6.65 -5.48 6.93
CA ILE A 21 -5.71 -4.51 6.37
C ILE A 21 -5.11 -5.07 5.09
N ARG A 22 -5.26 -4.31 4.02
CA ARG A 22 -4.63 -4.57 2.71
C ARG A 22 -3.73 -3.39 2.41
N ALA A 23 -2.48 -3.49 2.82
CA ALA A 23 -1.49 -2.42 2.69
C ALA A 23 -0.61 -2.64 1.47
N VAL A 24 -0.32 -1.56 0.77
CA VAL A 24 0.59 -1.55 -0.37
C VAL A 24 1.77 -0.62 -0.11
N LEU A 25 2.97 -1.13 -0.38
CA LEU A 25 4.17 -0.31 -0.40
C LEU A 25 4.28 0.26 -1.82
N ALA A 26 3.90 1.53 -1.99
CA ALA A 26 3.81 2.14 -3.31
C ALA A 26 5.08 2.92 -3.65
N ASN A 27 5.60 2.65 -4.84
CA ASN A 27 6.77 3.32 -5.40
C ASN A 27 6.45 4.09 -6.68
N SER A 28 5.22 4.01 -7.16
CA SER A 28 4.78 4.70 -8.36
C SER A 28 3.28 4.99 -8.32
N GLU A 29 2.85 5.93 -9.16
CA GLU A 29 1.41 6.20 -9.31
C GLU A 29 0.65 4.97 -9.83
N ALA A 30 1.28 4.19 -10.72
CA ALA A 30 0.67 2.98 -11.25
C ALA A 30 0.41 1.97 -10.14
N GLU A 31 1.37 1.77 -9.22
CA GLU A 31 1.19 0.87 -8.09
C GLU A 31 0.08 1.35 -7.17
N ALA A 32 0.02 2.66 -6.89
CA ALA A 32 -1.06 3.24 -6.09
C ALA A 32 -2.42 3.04 -6.77
N TYR A 33 -2.48 3.24 -8.08
CA TYR A 33 -3.69 3.05 -8.86
C TYR A 33 -4.18 1.60 -8.80
N PHE A 34 -3.32 0.64 -9.16
CA PHE A 34 -3.72 -0.77 -9.20
C PHE A 34 -3.98 -1.37 -7.82
N SER A 35 -3.30 -0.87 -6.79
CA SER A 35 -3.59 -1.32 -5.43
C SER A 35 -5.03 -1.04 -5.02
N ARG A 36 -5.58 0.09 -5.46
CA ARG A 36 -6.98 0.43 -5.24
C ARG A 36 -7.89 -0.28 -6.23
N ARG A 37 -7.56 -0.16 -7.51
CA ARG A 37 -8.41 -0.63 -8.60
C ARG A 37 -8.61 -2.14 -8.59
N HIS A 38 -7.54 -2.88 -8.34
CA HIS A 38 -7.55 -4.34 -8.39
C HIS A 38 -7.60 -5.01 -7.02
N GLU A 39 -6.91 -4.45 -6.03
CA GLU A 39 -6.71 -5.11 -4.74
C GLU A 39 -7.55 -4.51 -3.62
N ASN A 40 -8.25 -3.43 -3.89
CA ASN A 40 -9.03 -2.71 -2.87
C ASN A 40 -8.19 -2.40 -1.63
N ALA A 41 -6.97 -1.95 -1.84
CA ALA A 41 -6.07 -1.60 -0.74
C ALA A 41 -6.66 -0.49 0.13
N ASN A 42 -6.51 -0.60 1.44
CA ASN A 42 -7.00 0.39 2.40
C ASN A 42 -5.89 1.05 3.20
N ALA A 43 -4.64 0.73 2.91
CA ALA A 43 -3.48 1.38 3.49
C ALA A 43 -2.39 1.53 2.43
N ILE A 44 -1.77 2.70 2.40
CA ILE A 44 -0.61 2.96 1.56
C ILE A 44 0.59 3.25 2.44
N VAL A 45 1.73 2.66 2.11
CA VAL A 45 2.96 2.74 2.89
C VAL A 45 4.05 3.37 2.04
N PHE A 46 4.83 4.26 2.65
CA PHE A 46 5.95 4.91 1.98
C PHE A 46 7.24 4.69 2.75
N GLY A 47 8.35 4.58 2.02
CA GLY A 47 9.69 4.66 2.58
C GLY A 47 10.16 6.11 2.59
N ALA A 48 10.41 6.64 3.78
CA ALA A 48 10.80 8.04 3.94
C ALA A 48 12.33 8.28 3.84
N GLY A 49 13.11 7.18 3.89
CA GLY A 49 14.56 7.27 3.97
C GLY A 49 15.03 7.50 5.41
N TYR A 50 16.33 7.44 5.61
CA TYR A 50 16.91 7.58 6.97
C TYR A 50 17.67 8.89 7.20
N GLY A 51 18.01 9.61 6.12
CA GLY A 51 18.78 10.82 6.25
C GLY A 51 20.25 10.61 6.66
N ASP A 52 20.73 9.37 6.61
CA ASP A 52 22.10 8.98 7.01
C ASP A 52 23.09 8.98 5.85
N GLY A 53 22.63 9.24 4.64
CA GLY A 53 23.45 9.21 3.43
C GLY A 53 23.77 7.81 2.92
N VAL A 54 23.33 6.77 3.61
CA VAL A 54 23.59 5.37 3.25
C VAL A 54 22.37 4.74 2.58
N CYS A 55 21.18 5.01 3.11
CA CYS A 55 19.92 4.52 2.54
C CYS A 55 19.60 5.26 1.24
N GLU A 56 19.45 4.51 0.16
CA GLU A 56 19.13 5.07 -1.16
C GLU A 56 17.67 5.49 -1.29
N ILE A 57 16.81 5.07 -0.36
CA ILE A 57 15.40 5.41 -0.39
C ILE A 57 15.22 6.84 0.10
N LYS A 58 14.64 7.67 -0.75
CA LYS A 58 14.35 9.07 -0.45
C LYS A 58 12.91 9.37 -0.81
N LEU A 59 12.17 9.91 0.16
CA LEU A 59 10.81 10.35 -0.09
C LEU A 59 10.82 11.67 -0.86
N CYS A 60 10.28 11.63 -2.08
CA CYS A 60 10.05 12.83 -2.87
C CYS A 60 8.63 13.32 -2.57
N ARG A 61 8.50 14.51 -1.99
CA ARG A 61 7.21 15.07 -1.61
C ARG A 61 6.23 15.12 -2.78
N ARG A 62 6.70 15.55 -3.95
CA ARG A 62 5.87 15.66 -5.15
C ARG A 62 5.35 14.29 -5.59
N LYS A 63 6.24 13.30 -5.62
CA LYS A 63 5.89 11.93 -6.00
C LYS A 63 4.90 11.33 -5.01
N MET A 64 5.16 11.50 -3.72
CA MET A 64 4.27 11.02 -2.66
C MET A 64 2.88 11.64 -2.79
N THR A 65 2.81 12.95 -3.02
CA THR A 65 1.54 13.66 -3.18
C THR A 65 0.73 13.09 -4.34
N ARG A 66 1.37 12.83 -5.48
CA ARG A 66 0.72 12.23 -6.63
C ARG A 66 0.19 10.83 -6.33
N MET A 67 0.99 10.01 -5.64
CA MET A 67 0.58 8.67 -5.25
C MET A 67 -0.61 8.71 -4.29
N LEU A 68 -0.59 9.63 -3.33
CA LEU A 68 -1.70 9.80 -2.37
C LEU A 68 -2.98 10.23 -3.07
N ILE A 69 -2.90 11.21 -3.97
CA ILE A 69 -4.06 11.68 -4.72
C ILE A 69 -4.65 10.54 -5.54
N THR A 70 -3.81 9.79 -6.25
CA THR A 70 -4.23 8.63 -7.02
C THR A 70 -4.89 7.58 -6.13
N PHE A 71 -4.26 7.27 -5.01
CA PHE A 71 -4.78 6.29 -4.06
C PHE A 71 -6.16 6.68 -3.52
N LEU A 72 -6.32 7.94 -3.12
CA LEU A 72 -7.57 8.43 -2.53
C LEU A 72 -8.70 8.55 -3.54
N ASN A 73 -8.38 8.79 -4.82
CA ASN A 73 -9.38 9.04 -5.86
C ASN A 73 -9.67 7.83 -6.76
N THR A 74 -9.05 6.69 -6.51
CA THR A 74 -9.27 5.48 -7.31
C THR A 74 -10.23 4.54 -6.59
N ASP A 75 -11.32 4.18 -7.26
CA ASP A 75 -12.30 3.25 -6.74
C ASP A 75 -11.93 1.80 -7.09
N PHE A 76 -12.38 0.88 -6.25
CA PHE A 76 -12.24 -0.55 -6.53
C PHE A 76 -13.11 -0.94 -7.72
N GLU A 77 -12.51 -1.61 -8.71
CA GLU A 77 -13.24 -2.08 -9.89
C GLU A 77 -14.28 -3.14 -9.55
N GLY A 78 -13.96 -4.00 -8.59
CA GLY A 78 -14.83 -5.12 -8.24
C GLY A 78 -14.71 -6.26 -9.25
N ASP A 79 -15.86 -6.79 -9.69
CA ASP A 79 -15.94 -7.86 -10.70
C ASP A 79 -15.00 -9.02 -10.40
N ARG A 80 -14.11 -9.37 -11.34
CA ARG A 80 -13.19 -10.49 -11.21
C ARG A 80 -12.23 -10.39 -10.02
N HIS A 81 -12.02 -9.19 -9.48
CA HIS A 81 -11.07 -8.97 -8.36
C HIS A 81 -11.69 -9.29 -7.00
N ILE A 82 -13.01 -9.29 -6.88
CA ILE A 82 -13.72 -9.60 -5.63
C ILE A 82 -13.35 -10.99 -5.13
N ARG A 83 -13.27 -11.96 -6.01
CA ARG A 83 -12.92 -13.34 -5.66
C ARG A 83 -11.55 -13.43 -5.01
N ARG A 84 -10.57 -12.68 -5.51
CA ARG A 84 -9.20 -12.68 -4.96
C ARG A 84 -9.15 -12.06 -3.58
N ILE A 85 -9.87 -10.96 -3.38
CA ILE A 85 -9.95 -10.32 -2.07
C ILE A 85 -10.61 -11.24 -1.06
N LYS A 86 -11.66 -11.95 -1.46
CA LYS A 86 -12.32 -12.92 -0.62
C LYS A 86 -11.38 -14.06 -0.20
N GLN A 87 -10.50 -14.50 -1.09
CA GLN A 87 -9.50 -15.52 -0.77
C GLN A 87 -8.54 -15.02 0.34
N ILE A 88 -8.17 -13.76 0.32
CA ILE A 88 -7.35 -13.17 1.38
C ILE A 88 -8.10 -13.18 2.71
N GLU A 89 -9.37 -12.80 2.70
CA GLU A 89 -10.22 -12.83 3.90
C GLU A 89 -10.38 -14.24 4.44
N ASP A 90 -10.51 -15.24 3.57
CA ASP A 90 -10.61 -16.65 3.97
C ASP A 90 -9.33 -17.11 4.66
N ILE A 91 -8.16 -16.68 4.19
CA ILE A 91 -6.88 -16.98 4.84
C ILE A 91 -6.83 -16.37 6.25
N GLU A 92 -7.31 -15.15 6.41
CA GLU A 92 -7.37 -14.48 7.71
C GLU A 92 -8.23 -15.26 8.70
N LYS A 93 -9.36 -15.79 8.25
CA LYS A 93 -10.26 -16.57 9.10
C LYS A 93 -9.66 -17.90 9.57
N ASP A 94 -8.76 -18.47 8.78
CA ASP A 94 -8.13 -19.75 9.08
C ASP A 94 -6.93 -19.63 10.04
N ASN A 95 -6.53 -18.42 10.35
CA ASN A 95 -5.38 -18.17 11.25
C ASN A 95 -5.80 -18.01 12.73
#